data_1af023f721404fe668dca35aec51b004
#
_entry.id   1af023f721404fe668dca35aec51b004
#
_cell.length_a   1.000
_cell.length_b   1.000
_cell.length_c   1.000
_cell.angle_alpha   90.00
_cell.angle_beta   90.00
_cell.angle_gamma   90.00
#
_symmetry.space_group_name_H-M   'P 1'
#
loop_
_entity.id
_entity.type
_entity.pdbx_description
1 polymer ?
#
loop_
_entity_poly.entity_id
_entity_poly.type
_entity_poly.pdbx_seq_one_letter_code
_entity_poly.pdbx_strand_id
1 'polypeptide(L)'
;MDIAREPPPKRKKYIPIGVAVLAIVVTTVGLSRLKPAAPAVDRATVWMDTVEQGLMLIQVSGPGNLVPEQIRWIPAEVQGRVERKLVQPGTDVTASTVLVELSNPDVQLQLLESERQLSAAEQQLVTLRTGLETQRLNQEGLIAQVRSQYLEARRNASDLEELSLKGEGYVSDSELQTARERAEELETRLGLERRRLEVMRESEGPQLQVQRDQIERLRRIVAFQNERIASMRVRAGIDGVLQEMDLEEGQWVMSGQTLARVVVPERLKAELRIPQTQATNVALGQRAFVDTRTDTIQGQVVRIDPAAQGGVVVVDVALPVQLPRSARPGLAVEGVVEIERLDDVLYVGRPAYGQAFNTVGLFKLVEGGSHAERVNVRLGRSSVKFIEIMDGLRVGDVVVLTDMSQWDAYDRVRLR
;
A
#
# COMPACT_ATOMS: atom_id res chain seq x y z
N MET A 1 123.38 -53.06 7.32
CA MET A 1 123.23 -52.31 6.07
C MET A 1 121.73 -52.07 5.87
N ASP A 2 121.29 -50.94 6.26
CA ASP A 2 119.86 -50.54 6.14
C ASP A 2 119.71 -49.77 4.83
N ILE A 3 118.77 -50.19 4.03
CA ILE A 3 118.39 -49.52 2.79
C ILE A 3 117.06 -48.82 3.10
N ALA A 4 117.08 -47.46 3.13
CA ALA A 4 115.88 -46.62 3.29
C ALA A 4 114.98 -46.69 2.05
N ARG A 5 113.68 -46.98 2.23
CA ARG A 5 112.66 -46.87 1.20
C ARG A 5 112.02 -45.50 1.22
N GLU A 6 111.94 -44.83 0.08
CA GLU A 6 111.23 -43.55 -0.11
C GLU A 6 109.69 -43.70 0.01
N PRO A 7 109.00 -42.73 0.52
CA PRO A 7 107.54 -42.79 0.62
C PRO A 7 106.84 -42.46 -0.71
N PRO A 8 105.67 -43.08 -1.02
CA PRO A 8 104.93 -42.84 -2.25
C PRO A 8 104.24 -41.50 -2.31
N PRO A 9 103.99 -40.89 -3.50
CA PRO A 9 103.50 -39.56 -3.66
C PRO A 9 101.99 -39.42 -3.24
N LYS A 10 101.64 -38.43 -2.41
CA LYS A 10 100.38 -38.19 -1.81
C LYS A 10 99.19 -37.70 -2.73
N ARG A 11 99.38 -37.64 -4.04
CA ARG A 11 98.42 -37.09 -4.99
C ARG A 11 97.24 -38.01 -5.38
N LYS A 12 97.26 -39.29 -5.17
CA LYS A 12 96.20 -40.24 -5.60
C LYS A 12 95.02 -40.41 -4.59
N LYS A 13 95.13 -39.88 -3.38
CA LYS A 13 94.07 -40.03 -2.32
C LYS A 13 92.90 -39.11 -2.45
N TYR A 14 92.98 -38.01 -3.21
CA TYR A 14 91.85 -37.00 -3.29
C TYR A 14 90.98 -37.20 -4.51
N ILE A 15 91.36 -37.99 -5.51
CA ILE A 15 90.55 -38.25 -6.71
C ILE A 15 89.25 -38.96 -6.37
N PRO A 16 89.16 -40.00 -5.51
CA PRO A 16 87.89 -40.64 -5.18
C PRO A 16 86.98 -39.79 -4.38
N ILE A 17 87.50 -38.85 -3.57
CA ILE A 17 86.67 -37.88 -2.80
C ILE A 17 86.05 -36.83 -3.72
N GLY A 18 86.80 -36.35 -4.75
CA GLY A 18 86.25 -35.41 -5.72
C GLY A 18 85.17 -36.05 -6.60
N VAL A 19 85.32 -37.32 -6.97
CA VAL A 19 84.28 -38.08 -7.73
C VAL A 19 83.00 -38.29 -6.85
N ALA A 20 83.19 -38.61 -5.56
CA ALA A 20 82.06 -38.78 -4.63
C ALA A 20 81.32 -37.52 -4.43
N VAL A 21 81.98 -36.33 -4.23
CA VAL A 21 81.32 -35.03 -4.11
C VAL A 21 80.59 -34.66 -5.39
N LEU A 22 81.18 -34.89 -6.57
CA LEU A 22 80.58 -34.66 -7.87
C LEU A 22 79.28 -35.51 -8.03
N ALA A 23 79.37 -36.81 -7.67
CA ALA A 23 78.23 -37.72 -7.72
C ALA A 23 77.11 -37.30 -6.77
N ILE A 24 77.47 -36.84 -5.58
CA ILE A 24 76.47 -36.28 -4.61
C ILE A 24 75.82 -35.04 -5.18
N VAL A 25 76.61 -34.11 -5.75
CA VAL A 25 76.03 -32.87 -6.34
C VAL A 25 75.15 -33.22 -7.55
N VAL A 26 75.56 -34.13 -8.44
CA VAL A 26 74.73 -34.54 -9.58
C VAL A 26 73.46 -35.26 -9.14
N THR A 27 73.51 -36.11 -8.12
CA THR A 27 72.33 -36.76 -7.57
C THR A 27 71.42 -35.76 -6.83
N THR A 28 71.97 -34.79 -6.07
CA THR A 28 71.21 -33.78 -5.39
C THR A 28 70.50 -32.81 -6.37
N VAL A 29 71.24 -32.41 -7.45
CA VAL A 29 70.63 -31.58 -8.53
C VAL A 29 69.61 -32.39 -9.35
N GLY A 30 69.89 -33.69 -9.56
CA GLY A 30 68.94 -34.61 -10.18
C GLY A 30 67.66 -34.81 -9.35
N LEU A 31 67.80 -35.00 -8.03
CA LEU A 31 66.69 -35.14 -7.13
C LEU A 31 65.91 -33.80 -6.96
N SER A 32 66.60 -32.67 -6.96
CA SER A 32 65.95 -31.36 -6.86
C SER A 32 65.15 -30.98 -8.09
N ARG A 33 65.37 -31.60 -9.23
CA ARG A 33 64.57 -31.41 -10.46
C ARG A 33 63.46 -32.45 -10.63
N LEU A 34 63.29 -33.40 -9.72
CA LEU A 34 62.14 -34.27 -9.69
C LEU A 34 60.98 -33.49 -9.13
N LYS A 35 59.95 -33.28 -9.97
CA LYS A 35 58.67 -32.71 -9.47
C LYS A 35 58.09 -33.62 -8.38
N PRO A 36 57.60 -33.13 -7.27
CA PRO A 36 56.99 -33.95 -6.24
C PRO A 36 55.91 -34.84 -6.86
N ALA A 37 55.81 -36.08 -6.41
CA ALA A 37 54.77 -36.99 -6.88
C ALA A 37 53.39 -36.41 -6.63
N ALA A 38 52.56 -36.38 -7.66
CA ALA A 38 51.17 -35.84 -7.54
C ALA A 38 50.43 -36.62 -6.44
N PRO A 39 49.85 -35.95 -5.45
CA PRO A 39 49.05 -36.57 -4.39
C PRO A 39 47.89 -37.35 -4.99
N ALA A 40 47.59 -38.51 -4.40
CA ALA A 40 46.45 -39.34 -4.83
C ALA A 40 45.18 -38.90 -4.10
N VAL A 41 44.14 -38.66 -4.86
CA VAL A 41 42.79 -38.31 -4.37
C VAL A 41 41.83 -39.40 -4.79
N ASP A 42 41.00 -39.86 -3.89
CA ASP A 42 40.00 -40.88 -4.21
C ASP A 42 38.90 -40.28 -5.10
N ARG A 43 38.71 -40.85 -6.27
CA ARG A 43 37.71 -40.43 -7.25
C ARG A 43 36.28 -40.52 -6.71
N ALA A 44 36.01 -41.44 -5.78
CA ALA A 44 34.68 -41.59 -5.18
C ALA A 44 34.32 -40.45 -4.23
N THR A 45 35.28 -39.67 -3.72
CA THR A 45 35.06 -38.54 -2.79
C THR A 45 34.97 -37.20 -3.48
N VAL A 46 35.17 -37.13 -4.78
CA VAL A 46 35.15 -35.86 -5.53
C VAL A 46 33.90 -35.79 -6.42
N TRP A 47 33.21 -34.69 -6.29
CA TRP A 47 32.11 -34.33 -7.19
C TRP A 47 32.72 -33.61 -8.40
N MET A 48 32.38 -34.09 -9.58
CA MET A 48 32.86 -33.55 -10.85
C MET A 48 31.68 -33.19 -11.72
N ASP A 49 31.85 -32.14 -12.53
CA ASP A 49 30.82 -31.72 -13.48
C ASP A 49 31.50 -31.25 -14.77
N THR A 50 30.74 -31.25 -15.86
CA THR A 50 31.20 -30.86 -17.19
C THR A 50 30.80 -29.46 -17.50
N VAL A 51 31.71 -28.65 -18.06
CA VAL A 51 31.41 -27.29 -18.52
C VAL A 51 30.52 -27.38 -19.76
N GLU A 52 29.36 -26.78 -19.65
CA GLU A 52 28.36 -26.69 -20.71
C GLU A 52 28.27 -25.25 -21.24
N GLN A 53 27.79 -25.11 -22.48
CA GLN A 53 27.47 -23.82 -23.07
C GLN A 53 25.97 -23.77 -23.38
N GLY A 54 25.31 -22.74 -22.94
CA GLY A 54 23.87 -22.60 -23.16
C GLY A 54 23.21 -21.52 -22.30
N LEU A 55 21.90 -21.67 -22.16
CA LEU A 55 21.08 -20.81 -21.35
C LEU A 55 21.30 -21.07 -19.85
N MET A 56 21.76 -20.07 -19.13
CA MET A 56 21.84 -20.10 -17.67
C MET A 56 20.81 -19.12 -17.06
N LEU A 57 19.95 -19.65 -16.20
CA LEU A 57 18.96 -18.85 -15.46
C LEU A 57 19.46 -18.61 -14.04
N ILE A 58 19.51 -17.33 -13.67
CA ILE A 58 19.74 -16.93 -12.29
C ILE A 58 18.36 -16.73 -11.64
N GLN A 59 18.07 -17.61 -10.70
CA GLN A 59 16.75 -17.68 -10.06
C GLN A 59 16.91 -17.68 -8.55
N VAL A 60 15.91 -17.11 -7.87
CA VAL A 60 15.75 -17.25 -6.43
C VAL A 60 14.39 -17.86 -6.16
N SER A 61 14.32 -18.72 -5.17
CA SER A 61 13.07 -19.35 -4.77
C SER A 61 12.76 -19.08 -3.31
N GLY A 62 11.48 -19.12 -3.01
CA GLY A 62 10.98 -19.00 -1.65
C GLY A 62 9.57 -19.55 -1.51
N PRO A 63 9.25 -20.07 -0.32
CA PRO A 63 7.88 -20.46 0.01
C PRO A 63 6.99 -19.23 0.08
N GLY A 64 5.71 -19.39 -0.19
CA GLY A 64 4.74 -18.32 -0.13
C GLY A 64 3.31 -18.84 0.02
N ASN A 65 2.37 -17.90 0.03
CA ASN A 65 0.95 -18.20 0.04
C ASN A 65 0.23 -17.37 -1.02
N LEU A 66 -0.85 -17.94 -1.57
CA LEU A 66 -1.78 -17.17 -2.39
C LEU A 66 -2.68 -16.35 -1.46
N VAL A 67 -2.71 -15.04 -1.67
CA VAL A 67 -3.57 -14.13 -0.92
C VAL A 67 -4.45 -13.34 -1.89
N PRO A 68 -5.67 -12.98 -1.50
CA PRO A 68 -6.51 -12.11 -2.32
C PRO A 68 -5.81 -10.77 -2.55
N GLU A 69 -5.87 -10.25 -3.76
CA GLU A 69 -5.37 -8.91 -4.09
C GLU A 69 -6.19 -7.82 -3.41
N GLN A 70 -7.51 -8.06 -3.31
CA GLN A 70 -8.45 -7.14 -2.71
C GLN A 70 -9.14 -7.80 -1.51
N ILE A 71 -8.93 -7.19 -0.36
CA ILE A 71 -9.58 -7.56 0.91
C ILE A 71 -10.29 -6.31 1.42
N ARG A 72 -11.58 -6.44 1.70
CA ARG A 72 -12.35 -5.39 2.37
C ARG A 72 -12.71 -5.81 3.78
N TRP A 73 -12.17 -5.08 4.72
CA TRP A 73 -12.56 -5.14 6.12
C TRP A 73 -13.79 -4.26 6.32
N ILE A 74 -14.82 -4.81 6.94
CA ILE A 74 -16.10 -4.13 7.15
C ILE A 74 -16.24 -3.88 8.65
N PRO A 75 -15.96 -2.64 9.09
CA PRO A 75 -16.14 -2.25 10.48
C PRO A 75 -17.60 -1.86 10.76
N ALA A 76 -18.01 -1.89 12.02
CA ALA A 76 -19.20 -1.23 12.49
C ALA A 76 -19.01 0.29 12.46
N GLU A 77 -19.85 1.02 11.74
CA GLU A 77 -19.84 2.50 11.76
C GLU A 77 -20.48 3.05 13.05
N VAL A 78 -21.48 2.35 13.52
CA VAL A 78 -22.24 2.69 14.73
C VAL A 78 -22.25 1.48 15.65
N GLN A 79 -22.09 1.72 16.95
CA GLN A 79 -22.25 0.67 17.96
C GLN A 79 -23.69 0.17 18.02
N GLY A 80 -23.86 -1.13 18.29
CA GLY A 80 -25.18 -1.73 18.39
C GLY A 80 -25.14 -3.19 18.74
N ARG A 81 -26.30 -3.78 18.99
CA ARG A 81 -26.46 -5.21 19.17
C ARG A 81 -26.72 -5.87 17.81
N VAL A 82 -26.05 -6.98 17.55
CA VAL A 82 -26.33 -7.83 16.39
C VAL A 82 -27.75 -8.40 16.51
N GLU A 83 -28.62 -8.00 15.61
CA GLU A 83 -29.99 -8.48 15.60
C GLU A 83 -30.12 -9.77 14.80
N ARG A 84 -29.56 -9.78 13.58
CA ARG A 84 -29.57 -10.95 12.69
C ARG A 84 -28.35 -10.97 11.78
N LYS A 85 -27.87 -12.19 11.51
CA LYS A 85 -26.89 -12.47 10.45
C LYS A 85 -27.65 -12.97 9.23
N LEU A 86 -27.52 -12.28 8.09
CA LEU A 86 -28.27 -12.58 6.87
C LEU A 86 -27.50 -13.47 5.91
N VAL A 87 -26.16 -13.51 6.05
CA VAL A 87 -25.25 -14.26 5.19
C VAL A 87 -24.26 -15.05 6.03
N GLN A 88 -23.85 -16.22 5.54
CA GLN A 88 -22.84 -17.06 6.20
C GLN A 88 -21.49 -16.98 5.49
N PRO A 89 -20.35 -17.17 6.20
CA PRO A 89 -19.05 -17.31 5.56
C PRO A 89 -19.04 -18.36 4.45
N GLY A 90 -18.36 -18.06 3.34
CA GLY A 90 -18.33 -18.87 2.13
C GLY A 90 -19.38 -18.53 1.08
N THR A 91 -20.29 -17.58 1.33
CA THR A 91 -21.34 -17.16 0.39
C THR A 91 -20.83 -16.03 -0.51
N ASP A 92 -21.21 -16.07 -1.80
CA ASP A 92 -21.01 -14.97 -2.75
C ASP A 92 -21.90 -13.78 -2.37
N VAL A 93 -21.32 -12.60 -2.36
CA VAL A 93 -22.00 -11.35 -2.00
C VAL A 93 -21.75 -10.27 -3.05
N THR A 94 -22.72 -9.40 -3.23
CA THR A 94 -22.58 -8.18 -4.03
C THR A 94 -22.35 -6.97 -3.12
N ALA A 95 -21.89 -5.87 -3.68
CA ALA A 95 -21.68 -4.62 -2.94
C ALA A 95 -22.92 -4.16 -2.14
N SER A 96 -24.13 -4.45 -2.62
CA SER A 96 -25.40 -4.10 -1.99
C SER A 96 -25.91 -5.11 -0.96
N THR A 97 -25.33 -6.31 -0.91
CA THR A 97 -25.78 -7.38 -0.01
C THR A 97 -25.61 -6.97 1.45
N VAL A 98 -26.70 -7.04 2.22
CA VAL A 98 -26.67 -6.81 3.68
C VAL A 98 -26.16 -8.08 4.36
N LEU A 99 -25.09 -7.95 5.12
CA LEU A 99 -24.44 -9.06 5.85
C LEU A 99 -25.05 -9.26 7.23
N VAL A 100 -25.20 -8.13 7.95
CA VAL A 100 -25.63 -8.09 9.34
C VAL A 100 -26.58 -6.91 9.55
N GLU A 101 -27.62 -7.10 10.34
CA GLU A 101 -28.46 -6.05 10.87
C GLU A 101 -28.11 -5.81 12.34
N LEU A 102 -27.79 -4.54 12.64
CA LEU A 102 -27.54 -4.07 14.00
C LEU A 102 -28.77 -3.32 14.51
N SER A 103 -28.95 -3.28 15.82
CA SER A 103 -30.00 -2.50 16.47
C SER A 103 -29.42 -1.70 17.63
N ASN A 104 -29.79 -0.41 17.70
CA ASN A 104 -29.45 0.44 18.83
C ASN A 104 -30.61 1.41 19.13
N PRO A 105 -31.37 1.18 20.21
CA PRO A 105 -32.48 2.02 20.61
C PRO A 105 -32.08 3.49 20.87
N ASP A 106 -30.88 3.73 21.36
CA ASP A 106 -30.42 5.12 21.66
C ASP A 106 -30.30 5.94 20.39
N VAL A 107 -29.80 5.35 19.29
CA VAL A 107 -29.70 6.04 18.00
C VAL A 107 -31.07 6.32 17.41
N GLN A 108 -32.04 5.41 17.60
CA GLN A 108 -33.44 5.64 17.20
C GLN A 108 -34.07 6.76 18.00
N LEU A 109 -33.85 6.82 19.32
CA LEU A 109 -34.31 7.90 20.16
C LEU A 109 -33.68 9.25 19.75
N GLN A 110 -32.42 9.30 19.41
CA GLN A 110 -31.74 10.50 18.91
C GLN A 110 -32.34 10.99 17.59
N LEU A 111 -32.71 10.09 16.68
CA LEU A 111 -33.42 10.47 15.45
C LEU A 111 -34.76 11.12 15.77
N LEU A 112 -35.59 10.43 16.57
CA LEU A 112 -36.92 10.96 16.96
C LEU A 112 -36.85 12.34 17.64
N GLU A 113 -35.86 12.54 18.51
CA GLU A 113 -35.64 13.84 19.16
C GLU A 113 -35.24 14.91 18.15
N SER A 114 -34.35 14.57 17.18
CA SER A 114 -33.96 15.50 16.13
C SER A 114 -35.11 15.87 15.20
N GLU A 115 -35.97 14.91 14.85
CA GLU A 115 -37.18 15.14 14.07
C GLU A 115 -38.20 16.05 14.84
N ARG A 116 -38.36 15.82 16.15
CA ARG A 116 -39.18 16.66 17.00
C ARG A 116 -38.69 18.11 17.01
N GLN A 117 -37.35 18.31 17.12
CA GLN A 117 -36.75 19.65 17.12
C GLN A 117 -36.95 20.35 15.76
N LEU A 118 -36.78 19.61 14.65
CA LEU A 118 -37.03 20.12 13.31
C LEU A 118 -38.48 20.56 13.15
N SER A 119 -39.44 19.71 13.53
CA SER A 119 -40.86 20.03 13.46
C SER A 119 -41.26 21.28 14.31
N ALA A 120 -40.66 21.40 15.51
CA ALA A 120 -40.86 22.57 16.36
C ALA A 120 -40.31 23.86 15.70
N ALA A 121 -39.13 23.79 15.07
CA ALA A 121 -38.55 24.94 14.37
C ALA A 121 -39.34 25.33 13.11
N GLU A 122 -39.90 24.36 12.38
CA GLU A 122 -40.80 24.62 11.24
C GLU A 122 -42.09 25.27 11.68
N GLN A 123 -42.69 24.82 12.79
CA GLN A 123 -43.85 25.47 13.39
C GLN A 123 -43.55 26.91 13.83
N GLN A 124 -42.38 27.14 14.42
CA GLN A 124 -41.94 28.47 14.83
C GLN A 124 -41.76 29.42 13.63
N LEU A 125 -41.28 28.93 12.49
CA LEU A 125 -41.19 29.70 11.24
C LEU A 125 -42.59 30.16 10.78
N VAL A 126 -43.57 29.25 10.79
CA VAL A 126 -44.95 29.57 10.42
C VAL A 126 -45.52 30.63 11.36
N THR A 127 -45.35 30.47 12.67
CA THR A 127 -45.83 31.44 13.68
C THR A 127 -45.15 32.80 13.50
N LEU A 128 -43.83 32.83 13.31
CA LEU A 128 -43.10 34.08 13.06
C LEU A 128 -43.61 34.77 11.80
N ARG A 129 -43.77 34.05 10.70
CA ARG A 129 -44.26 34.59 9.43
C ARG A 129 -45.65 35.22 9.59
N THR A 130 -46.58 34.48 10.20
CA THR A 130 -47.94 34.97 10.44
C THR A 130 -47.95 36.18 11.37
N GLY A 131 -47.11 36.16 12.41
CA GLY A 131 -46.96 37.30 13.33
C GLY A 131 -46.45 38.56 12.63
N LEU A 132 -45.38 38.45 11.82
CA LEU A 132 -44.84 39.57 11.05
C LEU A 132 -45.84 40.12 10.03
N GLU A 133 -46.57 39.24 9.34
CA GLU A 133 -47.61 39.64 8.39
C GLU A 133 -48.76 40.38 9.08
N THR A 134 -49.22 39.88 10.23
CA THR A 134 -50.24 40.55 11.04
C THR A 134 -49.78 41.94 11.50
N GLN A 135 -48.53 42.07 11.98
CA GLN A 135 -47.96 43.36 12.37
C GLN A 135 -47.90 44.33 11.19
N ARG A 136 -47.50 43.86 10.00
CA ARG A 136 -47.46 44.66 8.78
C ARG A 136 -48.85 45.15 8.38
N LEU A 137 -49.86 44.26 8.36
CA LEU A 137 -51.23 44.62 8.04
C LEU A 137 -51.79 45.63 9.01
N ASN A 138 -51.53 45.49 10.32
CA ASN A 138 -51.94 46.44 11.33
C ASN A 138 -51.30 47.82 11.10
N GLN A 139 -50.03 47.87 10.75
CA GLN A 139 -49.30 49.11 10.43
C GLN A 139 -49.86 49.78 9.16
N GLU A 140 -50.17 49.01 8.13
CA GLU A 140 -50.79 49.50 6.89
C GLU A 140 -52.17 50.07 7.16
N GLY A 141 -52.99 49.46 8.06
CA GLY A 141 -54.21 49.93 8.50
C GLY A 141 -54.12 51.31 9.25
N LEU A 142 -53.12 51.43 10.15
CA LEU A 142 -52.81 52.68 10.83
C LEU A 142 -52.44 53.81 9.87
N ILE A 143 -51.57 53.49 8.87
CA ILE A 143 -51.21 54.44 7.81
C ILE A 143 -52.43 54.91 7.04
N ALA A 144 -53.34 54.02 6.67
CA ALA A 144 -54.60 54.39 5.98
C ALA A 144 -55.46 55.32 6.79
N GLN A 145 -55.61 55.08 8.12
CA GLN A 145 -56.32 55.93 9.02
C GLN A 145 -55.69 57.33 9.14
N VAL A 146 -54.38 57.43 9.42
CA VAL A 146 -53.68 58.71 9.53
C VAL A 146 -53.69 59.46 8.20
N ARG A 147 -53.61 58.79 7.08
CA ARG A 147 -53.74 59.39 5.75
C ARG A 147 -55.11 60.02 5.51
N SER A 148 -56.18 59.34 5.94
CA SER A 148 -57.55 59.91 5.85
C SER A 148 -57.68 61.18 6.66
N GLN A 149 -57.17 61.17 7.91
CA GLN A 149 -57.18 62.35 8.79
C GLN A 149 -56.32 63.48 8.19
N TYR A 150 -55.16 63.20 7.62
CA TYR A 150 -54.33 64.21 6.96
C TYR A 150 -55.01 64.80 5.76
N LEU A 151 -55.67 64.04 4.91
CA LEU A 151 -56.36 64.51 3.73
C LEU A 151 -57.61 65.39 4.10
N GLU A 152 -58.26 65.09 5.22
CA GLU A 152 -59.33 65.89 5.78
C GLU A 152 -58.77 67.21 6.30
N ALA A 153 -57.74 67.20 7.15
CA ALA A 153 -57.16 68.42 7.73
C ALA A 153 -56.58 69.33 6.64
N ARG A 154 -55.91 68.72 5.59
CA ARG A 154 -55.35 69.44 4.46
C ARG A 154 -56.47 70.14 3.63
N ARG A 155 -57.58 69.45 3.38
CA ARG A 155 -58.72 70.06 2.70
C ARG A 155 -59.29 71.23 3.52
N ASN A 156 -59.50 71.05 4.82
CA ASN A 156 -59.97 72.09 5.69
C ASN A 156 -59.03 73.30 5.71
N ALA A 157 -57.70 73.10 5.80
CA ALA A 157 -56.74 74.18 5.71
C ALA A 157 -56.78 74.91 4.36
N SER A 158 -56.93 74.17 3.23
CA SER A 158 -57.02 74.74 1.88
C SER A 158 -58.32 75.52 1.70
N ASP A 159 -59.46 75.03 2.22
CA ASP A 159 -60.75 75.66 2.15
C ASP A 159 -60.76 77.01 2.95
N LEU A 160 -60.16 77.00 4.17
CA LEU A 160 -60.01 78.21 5.00
C LEU A 160 -59.06 79.24 4.35
N GLU A 161 -58.01 78.78 3.69
CA GLU A 161 -57.08 79.64 2.94
C GLU A 161 -57.78 80.33 1.74
N GLU A 162 -58.57 79.56 0.99
CA GLU A 162 -59.35 80.09 -0.11
C GLU A 162 -60.40 81.15 0.38
N LEU A 163 -61.03 80.84 1.53
CA LEU A 163 -61.97 81.77 2.16
C LEU A 163 -61.26 83.07 2.67
N SER A 164 -60.07 82.97 3.23
CA SER A 164 -59.33 84.14 3.69
C SER A 164 -58.92 85.10 2.54
N LEU A 165 -58.70 84.53 1.34
CA LEU A 165 -58.34 85.25 0.10
C LEU A 165 -59.60 85.99 -0.48
N LYS A 166 -60.85 85.63 -0.10
CA LYS A 166 -62.10 86.23 -0.60
C LYS A 166 -62.51 87.51 0.15
N GLY A 167 -61.93 87.85 1.28
CA GLY A 167 -62.15 89.08 1.98
C GLY A 167 -61.89 89.04 3.49
N GLU A 168 -61.58 90.24 4.09
CA GLU A 168 -61.37 90.38 5.52
C GLU A 168 -62.66 90.08 6.31
N GLY A 169 -62.61 89.16 7.28
CA GLY A 169 -63.72 88.90 8.23
C GLY A 169 -64.42 87.52 8.09
N TYR A 170 -64.07 86.71 7.08
CA TYR A 170 -64.66 85.37 6.90
C TYR A 170 -63.96 84.28 7.69
N VAL A 171 -62.63 84.43 7.94
CA VAL A 171 -61.84 83.46 8.71
C VAL A 171 -60.89 84.26 9.58
N SER A 172 -60.65 83.83 10.82
CA SER A 172 -59.64 84.37 11.73
C SER A 172 -58.26 83.85 11.35
N ASP A 173 -57.20 84.70 11.37
CA ASP A 173 -55.83 84.29 11.17
C ASP A 173 -55.44 83.16 12.11
N SER A 174 -55.91 83.12 13.32
CA SER A 174 -55.76 82.09 14.33
C SER A 174 -56.33 80.72 13.87
N GLU A 175 -57.52 80.75 13.25
CA GLU A 175 -58.21 79.55 12.76
C GLU A 175 -57.44 78.93 11.55
N LEU A 176 -57.02 79.79 10.62
CA LEU A 176 -56.22 79.36 9.48
C LEU A 176 -54.88 78.78 9.94
N GLN A 177 -54.18 79.47 10.87
CA GLN A 177 -52.95 79.01 11.44
C GLN A 177 -53.11 77.66 12.15
N THR A 178 -54.13 77.48 12.97
CA THR A 178 -54.41 76.19 13.64
C THR A 178 -54.74 75.07 12.66
N ALA A 179 -55.46 75.35 11.58
CA ALA A 179 -55.77 74.37 10.55
C ALA A 179 -54.49 73.93 9.78
N ARG A 180 -53.59 74.86 9.46
CA ARG A 180 -52.29 74.57 8.84
C ARG A 180 -51.40 73.74 9.75
N GLU A 181 -51.24 74.13 11.00
CA GLU A 181 -50.49 73.41 12.01
C GLU A 181 -51.01 71.98 12.19
N ARG A 182 -52.31 71.77 12.17
CA ARG A 182 -52.94 70.47 12.25
C ARG A 182 -52.65 69.61 11.02
N ALA A 183 -52.66 70.19 9.82
CA ALA A 183 -52.30 69.48 8.58
C ALA A 183 -50.83 69.09 8.59
N GLU A 184 -49.91 69.97 9.02
CA GLU A 184 -48.45 69.72 9.10
C GLU A 184 -48.14 68.65 10.16
N GLU A 185 -48.81 68.69 11.35
CA GLU A 185 -48.68 67.63 12.39
C GLU A 185 -49.05 66.25 11.82
N LEU A 186 -50.19 66.15 11.12
CA LEU A 186 -50.69 64.93 10.55
C LEU A 186 -49.80 64.42 9.36
N GLU A 187 -49.24 65.37 8.57
CA GLU A 187 -48.26 65.03 7.51
C GLU A 187 -46.99 64.41 8.11
N THR A 188 -46.46 65.04 9.16
CA THR A 188 -45.28 64.55 9.88
C THR A 188 -45.57 63.19 10.48
N ARG A 189 -46.74 63.01 11.11
CA ARG A 189 -47.12 61.70 11.64
C ARG A 189 -47.26 60.64 10.55
N LEU A 190 -47.88 60.96 9.43
CA LEU A 190 -47.95 60.04 8.26
C LEU A 190 -46.60 59.65 7.77
N GLY A 191 -45.66 60.60 7.69
CA GLY A 191 -44.30 60.36 7.34
C GLY A 191 -43.55 59.35 8.27
N LEU A 192 -43.77 59.55 9.59
CA LEU A 192 -43.18 58.63 10.60
C LEU A 192 -43.80 57.23 10.53
N GLU A 193 -45.11 57.09 10.35
CA GLU A 193 -45.73 55.77 10.25
C GLU A 193 -45.36 55.02 8.99
N ARG A 194 -45.15 55.72 7.85
CA ARG A 194 -44.61 55.14 6.62
C ARG A 194 -43.21 54.67 6.82
N ARG A 195 -42.31 55.43 7.45
CA ARG A 195 -40.95 55.06 7.75
C ARG A 195 -40.91 53.84 8.67
N ARG A 196 -41.84 53.79 9.64
CA ARG A 196 -41.96 52.60 10.50
C ARG A 196 -42.30 51.32 9.71
N LEU A 197 -43.25 51.43 8.74
CA LEU A 197 -43.55 50.30 7.84
C LEU A 197 -42.34 49.86 7.01
N GLU A 198 -41.56 50.83 6.52
CA GLU A 198 -40.35 50.54 5.76
C GLU A 198 -39.32 49.72 6.58
N VAL A 199 -39.02 50.19 7.80
CA VAL A 199 -38.13 49.46 8.74
C VAL A 199 -38.68 48.05 9.06
N MET A 200 -39.99 47.92 9.23
CA MET A 200 -40.63 46.60 9.44
C MET A 200 -40.40 45.69 8.25
N ARG A 201 -40.59 46.18 7.01
CA ARG A 201 -40.37 45.42 5.78
C ARG A 201 -38.90 45.01 5.58
N GLU A 202 -37.97 45.92 5.87
CA GLU A 202 -36.54 45.63 5.79
C GLU A 202 -36.11 44.58 6.80
N SER A 203 -36.70 44.56 8.00
CA SER A 203 -36.36 43.61 9.06
C SER A 203 -37.02 42.23 8.92
N GLU A 204 -38.10 42.10 8.15
CA GLU A 204 -38.85 40.84 7.96
C GLU A 204 -37.98 39.76 7.30
N GLY A 205 -37.30 40.09 6.18
CA GLY A 205 -36.47 39.18 5.42
C GLY A 205 -35.35 38.56 6.25
N PRO A 206 -34.50 39.35 6.90
CA PRO A 206 -33.44 38.84 7.79
C PRO A 206 -33.97 37.96 8.93
N GLN A 207 -35.07 38.32 9.58
CA GLN A 207 -35.65 37.51 10.66
C GLN A 207 -36.10 36.13 10.16
N LEU A 208 -36.80 36.08 9.03
CA LEU A 208 -37.21 34.83 8.40
C LEU A 208 -36.01 34.00 7.92
N GLN A 209 -34.93 34.66 7.44
CA GLN A 209 -33.72 33.97 7.00
C GLN A 209 -33.01 33.27 8.16
N VAL A 210 -32.84 33.92 9.31
CA VAL A 210 -32.26 33.30 10.50
C VAL A 210 -33.03 32.04 10.90
N GLN A 211 -34.35 32.07 10.86
CA GLN A 211 -35.15 30.90 11.20
C GLN A 211 -35.06 29.80 10.15
N ARG A 212 -34.96 30.14 8.85
CA ARG A 212 -34.71 29.15 7.77
C ARG A 212 -33.35 28.50 7.92
N ASP A 213 -32.31 29.28 8.23
CA ASP A 213 -30.98 28.75 8.47
C ASP A 213 -30.95 27.79 9.66
N GLN A 214 -31.75 28.05 10.69
CA GLN A 214 -31.92 27.14 11.83
C GLN A 214 -32.57 25.82 11.39
N ILE A 215 -33.61 25.86 10.56
CA ILE A 215 -34.27 24.68 10.01
C ILE A 215 -33.31 23.87 9.14
N GLU A 216 -32.54 24.54 8.29
CA GLU A 216 -31.51 23.83 7.46
C GLU A 216 -30.45 23.15 8.30
N ARG A 217 -30.01 23.73 9.42
CA ARG A 217 -29.11 23.06 10.35
C ARG A 217 -29.75 21.80 10.95
N LEU A 218 -30.99 21.89 11.40
CA LEU A 218 -31.73 20.77 11.99
C LEU A 218 -32.01 19.67 10.95
N ARG A 219 -32.32 20.02 9.71
CA ARG A 219 -32.48 19.06 8.61
C ARG A 219 -31.19 18.26 8.37
N ARG A 220 -30.02 18.92 8.41
CA ARG A 220 -28.73 18.21 8.30
C ARG A 220 -28.49 17.26 9.47
N ILE A 221 -28.88 17.61 10.67
CA ILE A 221 -28.79 16.73 11.84
C ILE A 221 -29.70 15.51 11.66
N VAL A 222 -30.96 15.69 11.23
CA VAL A 222 -31.86 14.57 10.94
C VAL A 222 -31.31 13.67 9.84
N ALA A 223 -30.77 14.24 8.76
CA ALA A 223 -30.14 13.48 7.68
C ALA A 223 -28.96 12.63 8.21
N PHE A 224 -28.10 13.22 9.04
CA PHE A 224 -26.98 12.50 9.67
C PHE A 224 -27.45 11.35 10.57
N GLN A 225 -28.51 11.55 11.37
CA GLN A 225 -29.05 10.47 12.20
C GLN A 225 -29.68 9.35 11.36
N ASN A 226 -30.34 9.70 10.25
CA ASN A 226 -30.87 8.72 9.30
C ASN A 226 -29.74 7.89 8.65
N GLU A 227 -28.62 8.51 8.29
CA GLU A 227 -27.45 7.81 7.76
C GLU A 227 -26.87 6.84 8.79
N ARG A 228 -26.77 7.25 10.06
CA ARG A 228 -26.37 6.37 11.16
C ARG A 228 -27.28 5.15 11.33
N ILE A 229 -28.59 5.32 11.19
CA ILE A 229 -29.54 4.20 11.22
C ILE A 229 -29.40 3.34 9.98
N ALA A 230 -29.21 3.94 8.80
CA ALA A 230 -28.98 3.18 7.56
C ALA A 230 -27.70 2.35 7.61
N SER A 231 -26.64 2.86 8.25
CA SER A 231 -25.37 2.13 8.44
C SER A 231 -25.46 0.94 9.40
N MET A 232 -26.53 0.84 10.19
CA MET A 232 -26.81 -0.36 10.98
C MET A 232 -27.17 -1.58 10.13
N ARG A 233 -27.56 -1.39 8.86
CA ARG A 233 -27.64 -2.44 7.86
C ARG A 233 -26.28 -2.56 7.17
N VAL A 234 -25.39 -3.34 7.77
CA VAL A 234 -24.02 -3.48 7.32
C VAL A 234 -23.96 -4.22 5.99
N ARG A 235 -23.41 -3.55 4.96
CA ARG A 235 -23.32 -4.08 3.60
C ARG A 235 -21.90 -4.52 3.26
N ALA A 236 -21.78 -5.44 2.30
CA ALA A 236 -20.48 -5.94 1.81
C ALA A 236 -19.62 -4.84 1.17
N GLY A 237 -20.24 -3.91 0.41
CA GLY A 237 -19.55 -2.76 -0.19
C GLY A 237 -18.66 -3.08 -1.39
N ILE A 238 -18.39 -4.37 -1.66
CA ILE A 238 -17.73 -4.89 -2.87
C ILE A 238 -18.37 -6.22 -3.25
N ASP A 239 -18.21 -6.59 -4.52
CA ASP A 239 -18.57 -7.92 -5.00
C ASP A 239 -17.46 -8.90 -4.64
N GLY A 240 -17.81 -10.09 -4.15
CA GLY A 240 -16.83 -11.08 -3.72
C GLY A 240 -17.43 -12.17 -2.86
N VAL A 241 -16.60 -12.81 -2.05
CA VAL A 241 -16.98 -13.88 -1.11
C VAL A 241 -16.79 -13.41 0.33
N LEU A 242 -17.78 -13.61 1.16
CA LEU A 242 -17.66 -13.42 2.61
C LEU A 242 -16.72 -14.45 3.17
N GLN A 243 -15.51 -14.05 3.58
CA GLN A 243 -14.49 -14.96 4.08
C GLN A 243 -14.68 -15.26 5.57
N GLU A 244 -14.97 -14.23 6.36
CA GLU A 244 -15.02 -14.32 7.82
C GLU A 244 -16.07 -13.37 8.38
N MET A 245 -16.82 -13.82 9.38
CA MET A 245 -17.78 -13.02 10.14
C MET A 245 -17.94 -13.66 11.51
N ASP A 246 -17.07 -13.28 12.46
CA ASP A 246 -17.03 -13.82 13.83
C ASP A 246 -17.94 -13.03 14.77
N LEU A 247 -19.25 -13.12 14.49
CA LEU A 247 -20.29 -12.43 15.26
C LEU A 247 -21.33 -13.44 15.73
N GLU A 248 -21.92 -13.16 16.89
CA GLU A 248 -23.07 -13.90 17.41
C GLU A 248 -24.29 -12.99 17.51
N GLU A 249 -25.48 -13.55 17.24
CA GLU A 249 -26.73 -12.82 17.43
C GLU A 249 -26.92 -12.49 18.92
N GLY A 250 -27.30 -11.25 19.20
CA GLY A 250 -27.35 -10.73 20.56
C GLY A 250 -26.06 -10.09 21.07
N GLN A 251 -24.92 -10.31 20.40
CA GLN A 251 -23.64 -9.70 20.75
C GLN A 251 -23.68 -8.19 20.57
N TRP A 252 -23.07 -7.46 21.49
CA TRP A 252 -22.87 -6.00 21.35
C TRP A 252 -21.55 -5.73 20.62
N VAL A 253 -21.59 -4.88 19.59
CA VAL A 253 -20.43 -4.45 18.81
C VAL A 253 -20.19 -2.95 18.99
N MET A 254 -18.91 -2.57 19.02
CA MET A 254 -18.49 -1.17 19.18
C MET A 254 -18.23 -0.54 17.80
N SER A 255 -18.37 0.77 17.71
CA SER A 255 -17.94 1.49 16.50
C SER A 255 -16.46 1.27 16.23
N GLY A 256 -16.09 1.00 14.96
CA GLY A 256 -14.74 0.65 14.54
C GLY A 256 -14.37 -0.84 14.67
N GLN A 257 -15.18 -1.64 15.35
CA GLN A 257 -14.95 -3.08 15.44
C GLN A 257 -15.19 -3.73 14.07
N THR A 258 -14.24 -4.57 13.63
CA THR A 258 -14.40 -5.36 12.40
C THR A 258 -15.51 -6.39 12.58
N LEU A 259 -16.47 -6.36 11.67
CA LEU A 259 -17.63 -7.25 11.67
C LEU A 259 -17.46 -8.40 10.68
N ALA A 260 -16.87 -8.12 9.52
CA ALA A 260 -16.75 -9.10 8.45
C ALA A 260 -15.54 -8.78 7.56
N ARG A 261 -15.11 -9.78 6.80
CA ARG A 261 -14.07 -9.68 5.79
C ARG A 261 -14.58 -10.27 4.47
N VAL A 262 -14.62 -9.43 3.44
CA VAL A 262 -15.00 -9.84 2.07
C VAL A 262 -13.76 -9.80 1.18
N VAL A 263 -13.58 -10.83 0.37
CA VAL A 263 -12.45 -11.01 -0.54
C VAL A 263 -12.94 -11.24 -1.95
N VAL A 264 -12.13 -10.84 -2.93
CA VAL A 264 -12.34 -11.15 -4.35
C VAL A 264 -11.48 -12.38 -4.69
N PRO A 265 -12.06 -13.60 -4.74
CA PRO A 265 -11.30 -14.83 -4.90
C PRO A 265 -10.69 -15.00 -6.30
N GLU A 266 -11.21 -14.30 -7.29
CA GLU A 266 -10.74 -14.34 -8.69
C GLU A 266 -9.43 -13.58 -8.89
N ARG A 267 -9.05 -12.69 -7.97
CA ARG A 267 -7.82 -11.91 -8.02
C ARG A 267 -6.92 -12.27 -6.86
N LEU A 268 -5.96 -13.13 -7.17
CA LEU A 268 -4.95 -13.56 -6.20
C LEU A 268 -3.58 -12.98 -6.57
N LYS A 269 -2.77 -12.73 -5.57
CA LYS A 269 -1.33 -12.52 -5.67
C LYS A 269 -0.62 -13.58 -4.85
N ALA A 270 0.62 -13.89 -5.22
CA ALA A 270 1.46 -14.74 -4.38
C ALA A 270 2.37 -13.86 -3.51
N GLU A 271 2.33 -14.04 -2.20
CA GLU A 271 3.27 -13.44 -1.26
C GLU A 271 4.40 -14.43 -1.01
N LEU A 272 5.56 -14.21 -1.66
CA LEU A 272 6.74 -15.05 -1.55
C LEU A 272 7.66 -14.53 -0.45
N ARG A 273 8.21 -15.44 0.36
CA ARG A 273 9.17 -15.15 1.42
C ARG A 273 10.56 -15.53 0.95
N ILE A 274 11.31 -14.57 0.45
CA ILE A 274 12.66 -14.80 -0.10
C ILE A 274 13.70 -14.43 0.96
N PRO A 275 14.73 -15.30 1.20
CA PRO A 275 15.82 -14.96 2.11
C PRO A 275 16.50 -13.64 1.73
N GLN A 276 16.77 -12.77 2.70
CA GLN A 276 17.36 -11.44 2.47
C GLN A 276 18.64 -11.48 1.65
N THR A 277 19.46 -12.50 1.84
CA THR A 277 20.73 -12.69 1.09
C THR A 277 20.52 -12.91 -0.41
N GLN A 278 19.34 -13.41 -0.80
CA GLN A 278 18.97 -13.66 -2.20
C GLN A 278 18.07 -12.57 -2.77
N ALA A 279 17.35 -11.87 -1.92
CA ALA A 279 16.39 -10.82 -2.31
C ALA A 279 17.06 -9.54 -2.85
N THR A 280 18.37 -9.35 -2.62
CA THR A 280 19.11 -8.14 -3.03
C THR A 280 19.05 -7.89 -4.53
N ASN A 281 18.93 -8.95 -5.34
CA ASN A 281 18.92 -8.85 -6.80
C ASN A 281 17.49 -8.94 -7.39
N VAL A 282 16.45 -9.06 -6.55
CA VAL A 282 15.05 -9.06 -7.00
C VAL A 282 14.64 -7.62 -7.34
N ALA A 283 14.04 -7.44 -8.50
CA ALA A 283 13.56 -6.14 -8.97
C ALA A 283 12.09 -6.20 -9.41
N LEU A 284 11.44 -5.04 -9.39
CA LEU A 284 10.07 -4.91 -9.91
C LEU A 284 10.03 -5.25 -11.41
N GLY A 285 8.96 -5.93 -11.81
CA GLY A 285 8.75 -6.31 -13.20
C GLY A 285 9.40 -7.61 -13.62
N GLN A 286 10.20 -8.26 -12.76
CA GLN A 286 10.77 -9.56 -13.06
C GLN A 286 9.71 -10.66 -13.17
N ARG A 287 9.94 -11.63 -14.03
CA ARG A 287 9.07 -12.80 -14.16
C ARG A 287 9.20 -13.69 -12.94
N ALA A 288 8.08 -14.24 -12.53
CA ALA A 288 8.04 -15.22 -11.46
C ALA A 288 7.15 -16.39 -11.87
N PHE A 289 7.48 -17.56 -11.38
CA PHE A 289 6.69 -18.78 -11.55
C PHE A 289 6.26 -19.25 -10.17
N VAL A 290 4.96 -19.43 -10.01
CA VAL A 290 4.35 -19.86 -8.76
C VAL A 290 3.84 -21.28 -8.94
N ASP A 291 4.46 -22.21 -8.24
CA ASP A 291 4.10 -23.63 -8.25
C ASP A 291 3.07 -23.91 -7.14
N THR A 292 1.91 -24.36 -7.54
CA THR A 292 0.81 -24.79 -6.64
C THR A 292 0.85 -26.29 -6.36
N ARG A 293 1.91 -27.00 -6.76
CA ARG A 293 2.07 -28.47 -6.80
C ARG A 293 1.23 -29.19 -7.84
N THR A 294 0.17 -28.59 -8.33
CA THR A 294 -0.66 -29.10 -9.44
C THR A 294 -0.41 -28.38 -10.74
N ASP A 295 -0.16 -27.08 -10.65
CA ASP A 295 -0.01 -26.18 -11.78
C ASP A 295 1.10 -25.17 -11.50
N THR A 296 1.78 -24.70 -12.56
CA THR A 296 2.71 -23.58 -12.48
C THR A 296 2.07 -22.34 -13.10
N ILE A 297 1.93 -21.29 -12.32
CA ILE A 297 1.32 -20.03 -12.74
C ILE A 297 2.43 -19.01 -12.98
N GLN A 298 2.47 -18.43 -14.18
CA GLN A 298 3.39 -17.34 -14.49
C GLN A 298 2.83 -16.02 -13.96
N GLY A 299 3.64 -15.28 -13.24
CA GLY A 299 3.34 -13.98 -12.69
C GLY A 299 4.47 -12.97 -12.88
N GLN A 300 4.31 -11.81 -12.28
CA GLN A 300 5.28 -10.72 -12.32
C GLN A 300 5.44 -10.09 -10.94
N VAL A 301 6.66 -9.76 -10.55
CA VAL A 301 6.96 -9.06 -9.30
C VAL A 301 6.40 -7.64 -9.36
N VAL A 302 5.49 -7.31 -8.45
CA VAL A 302 4.82 -5.99 -8.39
C VAL A 302 5.19 -5.20 -7.14
N ARG A 303 5.61 -5.87 -6.08
CA ARG A 303 6.02 -5.22 -4.84
C ARG A 303 7.12 -6.03 -4.15
N ILE A 304 8.06 -5.32 -3.58
CA ILE A 304 9.11 -5.86 -2.71
C ILE A 304 9.03 -5.09 -1.40
N ASP A 305 8.88 -5.80 -0.29
CA ASP A 305 8.85 -5.15 1.02
C ASP A 305 10.23 -4.55 1.33
N PRO A 306 10.35 -3.27 1.64
CA PRO A 306 11.64 -2.64 1.96
C PRO A 306 12.23 -3.14 3.29
N ALA A 307 11.43 -3.73 4.16
CA ALA A 307 11.84 -4.23 5.46
C ALA A 307 11.96 -5.75 5.48
N ALA A 308 13.15 -6.26 5.82
CA ALA A 308 13.30 -7.68 6.09
C ALA A 308 12.77 -8.01 7.50
N GLN A 309 11.90 -9.00 7.60
CA GLN A 309 11.36 -9.51 8.87
C GLN A 309 11.86 -10.94 9.10
N GLY A 310 12.57 -11.15 10.20
CA GLY A 310 13.12 -12.49 10.51
C GLY A 310 14.10 -13.04 9.47
N GLY A 311 14.83 -12.17 8.75
CA GLY A 311 15.80 -12.57 7.73
C GLY A 311 15.21 -12.90 6.36
N VAL A 312 13.91 -12.63 6.15
CA VAL A 312 13.23 -12.80 4.87
C VAL A 312 12.62 -11.48 4.39
N VAL A 313 12.55 -11.30 3.09
CA VAL A 313 11.88 -10.20 2.40
C VAL A 313 10.62 -10.74 1.75
N VAL A 314 9.51 -10.05 1.93
CA VAL A 314 8.24 -10.39 1.27
C VAL A 314 8.20 -9.78 -0.12
N VAL A 315 7.96 -10.63 -1.12
CA VAL A 315 7.85 -10.24 -2.53
C VAL A 315 6.45 -10.60 -3.03
N ASP A 316 5.69 -9.61 -3.45
CA ASP A 316 4.37 -9.82 -4.05
C ASP A 316 4.51 -10.04 -5.54
N VAL A 317 3.92 -11.13 -6.00
CA VAL A 317 3.84 -11.51 -7.41
C VAL A 317 2.39 -11.41 -7.86
N ALA A 318 2.10 -10.53 -8.80
CA ALA A 318 0.80 -10.46 -9.45
C ALA A 318 0.60 -11.68 -10.36
N LEU A 319 -0.58 -12.27 -10.28
CA LEU A 319 -0.97 -13.43 -11.06
C LEU A 319 -1.99 -13.02 -12.15
N PRO A 320 -2.14 -13.79 -13.23
CA PRO A 320 -3.12 -13.51 -14.27
C PRO A 320 -4.55 -13.65 -13.72
N VAL A 321 -5.51 -12.99 -14.37
CA VAL A 321 -6.93 -13.04 -13.96
C VAL A 321 -7.52 -14.44 -14.10
N GLN A 322 -7.07 -15.21 -15.08
CA GLN A 322 -7.51 -16.60 -15.26
C GLN A 322 -6.61 -17.55 -14.49
N LEU A 323 -7.05 -17.93 -13.33
CA LEU A 323 -6.33 -18.86 -12.45
C LEU A 323 -6.88 -20.30 -12.62
N PRO A 324 -6.01 -21.33 -12.44
CA PRO A 324 -6.46 -22.70 -12.31
C PRO A 324 -7.45 -22.86 -11.15
N ARG A 325 -8.37 -23.81 -11.26
CA ARG A 325 -9.35 -24.12 -10.19
C ARG A 325 -8.70 -24.56 -8.86
N SER A 326 -7.45 -24.99 -8.92
CA SER A 326 -6.63 -25.36 -7.76
C SER A 326 -6.18 -24.14 -6.94
N ALA A 327 -6.08 -22.94 -7.56
CA ALA A 327 -5.65 -21.72 -6.91
C ALA A 327 -6.76 -21.17 -6.00
N ARG A 328 -6.53 -21.22 -4.69
CA ARG A 328 -7.47 -20.72 -3.67
C ARG A 328 -6.73 -19.79 -2.69
N PRO A 329 -7.42 -18.83 -2.10
CA PRO A 329 -6.85 -18.03 -1.01
C PRO A 329 -6.31 -18.92 0.11
N GLY A 330 -5.11 -18.60 0.63
CA GLY A 330 -4.45 -19.35 1.69
C GLY A 330 -3.66 -20.58 1.23
N LEU A 331 -3.68 -20.94 -0.07
CA LEU A 331 -2.90 -22.06 -0.58
C LEU A 331 -1.40 -21.76 -0.44
N ALA A 332 -0.66 -22.71 0.19
CA ALA A 332 0.80 -22.66 0.24
C ALA A 332 1.38 -23.00 -1.14
N VAL A 333 2.31 -22.17 -1.59
CA VAL A 333 2.96 -22.28 -2.91
C VAL A 333 4.47 -22.15 -2.78
N GLU A 334 5.19 -22.57 -3.82
CA GLU A 334 6.61 -22.28 -3.98
C GLU A 334 6.78 -21.33 -5.17
N GLY A 335 7.44 -20.21 -4.94
CA GLY A 335 7.69 -19.21 -5.99
C GLY A 335 9.14 -19.19 -6.41
N VAL A 336 9.37 -19.07 -7.71
CA VAL A 336 10.69 -18.89 -8.32
C VAL A 336 10.68 -17.58 -9.09
N VAL A 337 11.56 -16.65 -8.71
CA VAL A 337 11.72 -15.37 -9.42
C VAL A 337 12.94 -15.45 -10.32
N GLU A 338 12.77 -15.14 -11.61
CA GLU A 338 13.88 -15.04 -12.57
C GLU A 338 14.53 -13.65 -12.42
N ILE A 339 15.75 -13.65 -11.86
CA ILE A 339 16.54 -12.43 -11.71
C ILE A 339 17.14 -12.00 -13.03
N GLU A 340 17.82 -12.96 -13.69
CA GLU A 340 18.55 -12.70 -14.93
C GLU A 340 18.58 -13.94 -15.80
N ARG A 341 18.52 -13.73 -17.10
CA ARG A 341 18.65 -14.75 -18.13
C ARG A 341 19.91 -14.45 -18.91
N LEU A 342 20.84 -15.40 -18.89
CA LEU A 342 22.10 -15.34 -19.64
C LEU A 342 22.01 -16.31 -20.79
N ASP A 343 21.92 -15.77 -22.00
CA ASP A 343 21.88 -16.59 -23.21
C ASP A 343 23.34 -16.88 -23.64
N ASP A 344 23.63 -18.16 -23.97
CA ASP A 344 24.88 -18.61 -24.58
C ASP A 344 26.14 -18.34 -23.72
N VAL A 345 26.11 -18.66 -22.44
CA VAL A 345 27.25 -18.57 -21.52
C VAL A 345 27.83 -19.94 -21.20
N LEU A 346 29.15 -19.97 -20.87
CA LEU A 346 29.79 -21.17 -20.31
C LEU A 346 29.40 -21.24 -18.82
N TYR A 347 28.91 -22.39 -18.39
CA TYR A 347 28.58 -22.61 -16.99
C TYR A 347 28.94 -24.04 -16.55
N VAL A 348 29.04 -24.20 -15.25
CA VAL A 348 29.25 -25.50 -14.60
C VAL A 348 28.52 -25.50 -13.25
N GLY A 349 28.34 -26.68 -12.66
CA GLY A 349 27.81 -26.80 -11.30
C GLY A 349 28.60 -25.94 -10.33
N ARG A 350 27.92 -25.34 -9.35
CA ARG A 350 28.57 -24.43 -8.41
C ARG A 350 29.56 -25.16 -7.52
N PRO A 351 30.86 -24.79 -7.53
CA PRO A 351 31.88 -25.42 -6.69
C PRO A 351 31.60 -25.11 -5.20
N ALA A 352 32.03 -26.02 -4.31
CA ALA A 352 31.90 -25.86 -2.87
C ALA A 352 32.62 -24.61 -2.33
N TYR A 353 33.60 -24.10 -3.07
CA TYR A 353 34.36 -22.89 -2.76
C TYR A 353 34.43 -21.98 -4.00
N GLY A 354 34.62 -20.71 -3.74
CA GLY A 354 34.61 -19.70 -4.79
C GLY A 354 33.35 -18.82 -4.74
N GLN A 355 33.55 -17.53 -4.84
CA GLN A 355 32.51 -16.54 -4.89
C GLN A 355 32.31 -16.02 -6.31
N ALA A 356 31.15 -15.51 -6.62
CA ALA A 356 30.87 -14.82 -7.88
C ALA A 356 31.89 -13.70 -8.12
N PHE A 357 32.31 -13.53 -9.39
CA PHE A 357 33.27 -12.53 -9.83
C PHE A 357 34.69 -12.67 -9.22
N ASN A 358 35.05 -13.85 -8.75
CA ASN A 358 36.39 -14.15 -8.23
C ASN A 358 37.18 -15.11 -9.14
N THR A 359 38.48 -15.15 -8.99
CA THR A 359 39.35 -16.13 -9.67
C THR A 359 39.72 -17.21 -8.68
N VAL A 360 39.46 -18.46 -9.04
CA VAL A 360 39.71 -19.64 -8.21
C VAL A 360 40.52 -20.68 -8.98
N GLY A 361 41.34 -21.44 -8.27
CA GLY A 361 42.01 -22.61 -8.84
C GLY A 361 41.08 -23.82 -8.83
N LEU A 362 40.61 -24.27 -9.98
CA LEU A 362 39.84 -25.51 -10.12
C LEU A 362 40.72 -26.60 -10.74
N PHE A 363 40.47 -27.85 -10.36
CA PHE A 363 41.16 -28.99 -10.95
C PHE A 363 40.37 -29.53 -12.15
N LYS A 364 40.95 -29.38 -13.34
CA LYS A 364 40.43 -29.87 -14.62
C LYS A 364 40.95 -31.24 -14.91
N LEU A 365 40.10 -32.18 -15.29
CA LEU A 365 40.47 -33.52 -15.70
C LEU A 365 41.23 -33.48 -17.02
N VAL A 366 42.39 -34.17 -17.06
CA VAL A 366 43.19 -34.35 -18.31
C VAL A 366 42.66 -35.56 -19.08
N GLU A 367 42.82 -35.53 -20.41
CA GLU A 367 42.49 -36.67 -21.28
C GLU A 367 43.06 -37.99 -20.72
N GLY A 368 42.17 -39.00 -20.53
CA GLY A 368 42.51 -40.28 -19.89
C GLY A 368 42.02 -40.45 -18.45
N GLY A 369 41.49 -39.37 -17.78
CA GLY A 369 40.71 -39.44 -16.55
C GLY A 369 41.48 -39.81 -15.27
N SER A 370 42.80 -40.01 -15.32
CA SER A 370 43.61 -40.43 -14.17
C SER A 370 44.31 -39.29 -13.43
N HIS A 371 44.35 -38.10 -14.01
CA HIS A 371 44.98 -36.92 -13.43
C HIS A 371 44.11 -35.68 -13.62
N ALA A 372 44.20 -34.76 -12.68
CA ALA A 372 43.58 -33.43 -12.82
C ALA A 372 44.66 -32.34 -12.65
N GLU A 373 44.60 -31.33 -13.51
CA GLU A 373 45.48 -30.17 -13.51
C GLU A 373 44.80 -28.97 -12.96
N ARG A 374 45.49 -28.19 -12.16
CA ARG A 374 45.00 -26.96 -11.60
C ARG A 374 44.98 -25.84 -12.65
N VAL A 375 43.81 -25.29 -12.90
CA VAL A 375 43.58 -24.17 -13.83
C VAL A 375 42.97 -23.00 -13.06
N ASN A 376 43.49 -21.80 -13.29
CA ASN A 376 42.89 -20.58 -12.76
C ASN A 376 41.65 -20.22 -13.60
N VAL A 377 40.52 -20.25 -12.95
CA VAL A 377 39.22 -20.00 -13.58
C VAL A 377 38.60 -18.71 -13.03
N ARG A 378 38.26 -17.81 -13.92
CA ARG A 378 37.52 -16.58 -13.56
C ARG A 378 36.05 -16.89 -13.59
N LEU A 379 35.45 -16.86 -12.42
CA LEU A 379 34.03 -17.07 -12.21
C LEU A 379 33.27 -15.78 -12.52
N GLY A 380 32.07 -15.93 -13.06
CA GLY A 380 31.13 -14.83 -13.32
C GLY A 380 29.94 -14.84 -12.33
N ARG A 381 28.75 -14.68 -12.86
CA ARG A 381 27.49 -14.71 -12.09
C ARG A 381 27.21 -16.12 -11.56
N SER A 382 26.56 -16.19 -10.41
CA SER A 382 26.21 -17.47 -9.80
C SER A 382 24.72 -17.59 -9.54
N SER A 383 24.16 -18.74 -9.78
CA SER A 383 22.84 -19.17 -9.31
C SER A 383 22.99 -20.10 -8.10
N VAL A 384 21.88 -20.67 -7.65
CA VAL A 384 21.88 -21.67 -6.56
C VAL A 384 22.65 -22.94 -7.01
N LYS A 385 22.51 -23.39 -8.27
CA LYS A 385 23.03 -24.65 -8.79
C LYS A 385 24.26 -24.50 -9.67
N PHE A 386 24.39 -23.40 -10.42
CA PHE A 386 25.38 -23.19 -11.45
C PHE A 386 26.16 -21.91 -11.25
N ILE A 387 27.34 -21.83 -11.86
CA ILE A 387 28.19 -20.66 -11.90
C ILE A 387 28.72 -20.43 -13.33
N GLU A 388 28.68 -19.19 -13.78
CA GLU A 388 29.21 -18.75 -15.06
C GLU A 388 30.72 -18.83 -15.06
N ILE A 389 31.28 -19.29 -16.17
CA ILE A 389 32.74 -19.32 -16.43
C ILE A 389 33.05 -18.20 -17.43
N MET A 390 33.80 -17.19 -16.98
CA MET A 390 34.23 -16.09 -17.83
C MET A 390 35.50 -16.38 -18.58
N ASP A 391 36.44 -17.16 -17.96
CA ASP A 391 37.74 -17.49 -18.54
C ASP A 391 38.36 -18.71 -17.84
N GLY A 392 39.24 -19.42 -18.53
CA GLY A 392 40.04 -20.51 -17.98
C GLY A 392 39.60 -21.94 -18.35
N LEU A 393 38.35 -22.10 -18.85
CA LEU A 393 37.78 -23.40 -19.23
C LEU A 393 37.10 -23.34 -20.59
N ARG A 394 36.89 -24.51 -21.20
CA ARG A 394 36.20 -24.68 -22.49
C ARG A 394 35.04 -25.66 -22.37
N VAL A 395 34.14 -25.60 -23.32
CA VAL A 395 33.03 -26.56 -23.43
C VAL A 395 33.56 -27.97 -23.44
N GLY A 396 32.97 -28.86 -22.63
CA GLY A 396 33.35 -30.25 -22.50
C GLY A 396 34.46 -30.52 -21.49
N ASP A 397 35.06 -29.48 -20.89
CA ASP A 397 36.03 -29.67 -19.81
C ASP A 397 35.35 -30.24 -18.56
N VAL A 398 35.90 -31.25 -17.95
CA VAL A 398 35.40 -31.82 -16.69
C VAL A 398 36.20 -31.24 -15.54
N VAL A 399 35.55 -30.67 -14.56
CA VAL A 399 36.19 -30.02 -13.40
C VAL A 399 35.70 -30.59 -12.07
N VAL A 400 36.58 -30.55 -11.08
CA VAL A 400 36.28 -30.97 -9.71
C VAL A 400 35.64 -29.81 -8.96
N LEU A 401 34.45 -30.02 -8.40
CA LEU A 401 33.69 -29.04 -7.69
C LEU A 401 33.82 -29.14 -6.16
N THR A 402 34.30 -30.28 -5.66
CA THR A 402 34.60 -30.49 -4.23
C THR A 402 35.73 -29.58 -3.77
N ASP A 403 35.72 -29.19 -2.51
CA ASP A 403 36.79 -28.36 -1.92
C ASP A 403 38.14 -29.12 -1.98
N MET A 404 39.03 -28.58 -2.81
CA MET A 404 40.38 -29.13 -3.05
C MET A 404 41.47 -28.25 -2.43
N SER A 405 41.13 -27.33 -1.51
CA SER A 405 42.06 -26.36 -0.93
C SER A 405 43.28 -27.00 -0.23
N GLN A 406 43.13 -28.21 0.31
CA GLN A 406 44.27 -28.97 0.89
C GLN A 406 45.34 -29.38 -0.14
N TRP A 407 45.03 -29.35 -1.46
CA TRP A 407 45.96 -29.65 -2.53
C TRP A 407 46.34 -28.42 -3.37
N ASP A 408 46.03 -27.23 -2.93
CA ASP A 408 46.29 -25.95 -3.63
C ASP A 408 47.79 -25.71 -3.90
N ALA A 409 48.66 -26.34 -3.11
CA ALA A 409 50.12 -26.30 -3.32
C ALA A 409 50.63 -27.15 -4.50
N TYR A 410 49.77 -27.96 -5.12
CA TYR A 410 50.15 -28.87 -6.19
C TYR A 410 49.47 -28.46 -7.50
N ASP A 411 50.26 -28.46 -8.60
CA ASP A 411 49.76 -28.17 -9.95
C ASP A 411 48.97 -29.34 -10.55
N ARG A 412 49.19 -30.56 -10.01
CA ARG A 412 48.53 -31.79 -10.45
C ARG A 412 48.16 -32.70 -9.29
N VAL A 413 47.01 -33.34 -9.41
CA VAL A 413 46.56 -34.43 -8.52
C VAL A 413 46.27 -35.69 -9.33
N ARG A 414 46.48 -36.86 -8.75
CA ARG A 414 46.16 -38.16 -9.37
C ARG A 414 44.82 -38.65 -8.78
N LEU A 415 43.86 -38.95 -9.65
CA LEU A 415 42.61 -39.58 -9.26
C LEU A 415 42.76 -41.10 -9.29
N ARG A 416 42.41 -41.72 -8.17
CA ARG A 416 42.54 -43.18 -7.99
C ARG A 416 41.21 -43.85 -7.78
#